data_4db32f76a43935485a1ec72601d73ab0
#
_entry.id   4db32f76a43935485a1ec72601d73ab0
#
_cell.length_a   1.000
_cell.length_b   1.000
_cell.length_c   1.000
_cell.angle_alpha   90.00
_cell.angle_beta   90.00
_cell.angle_gamma   90.00
#
_symmetry.space_group_name_H-M   'P 1'
#
loop_
_entity.id
_entity.type
_entity.pdbx_description
1 polymer ?
#
loop_
_entity_poly.entity_id
_entity_poly.type
_entity_poly.pdbx_seq_one_letter_code
_entity_poly.pdbx_strand_id
1 'polypeptide(L)'
;IDVSLNTVKVQNFDNTIVTIPPYSLISGEVQNWRGMSDSGGRRIMRSFTIDLNTVKFCTPELLQNLKQIDILRDFIEKKEAQQQKGIVENTENSAGLVNGTIETNLGLFRAYMTLYLQQHKFINDQLTLMVRTLDPNDNGLPLQLYCFSANKNWVSYESIQAEIFEHYAAIMPRFGLYPFQNPSGRDYINSALLTAGHN
;
A
#
# COMPACT_ATOMS: atom_id res chain seq x y z
N ILE A 1 15.38 30.53 -1.04
CA ILE A 1 14.46 31.55 -0.46
C ILE A 1 15.25 32.81 -0.23
N ASP A 2 14.80 33.91 -0.76
CA ASP A 2 15.35 35.25 -0.51
C ASP A 2 14.24 36.11 0.12
N VAL A 3 14.53 36.79 1.21
CA VAL A 3 13.56 37.56 2.01
C VAL A 3 13.97 39.02 2.02
N SER A 4 13.11 39.88 1.48
CA SER A 4 13.22 41.32 1.57
C SER A 4 12.09 41.90 2.43
N LEU A 5 12.13 43.21 2.71
CA LEU A 5 11.18 43.85 3.64
C LEU A 5 9.72 43.64 3.24
N ASN A 6 9.39 43.58 1.97
CA ASN A 6 8.03 43.50 1.46
C ASN A 6 7.74 42.28 0.58
N THR A 7 8.73 41.45 0.31
CA THR A 7 8.57 40.29 -0.59
C THR A 7 9.44 39.11 -0.21
N VAL A 8 8.93 37.91 -0.39
CA VAL A 8 9.66 36.67 -0.26
C VAL A 8 9.71 36.00 -1.62
N LYS A 9 10.92 35.75 -2.13
CA LYS A 9 11.12 34.97 -3.36
C LYS A 9 11.31 33.51 -3.01
N VAL A 10 10.48 32.65 -3.56
CA VAL A 10 10.53 31.19 -3.38
C VAL A 10 10.79 30.55 -4.74
N GLN A 11 11.83 29.73 -4.81
CA GLN A 11 12.07 28.89 -5.96
C GLN A 11 11.28 27.59 -5.82
N ASN A 12 10.44 27.28 -6.79
CA ASN A 12 9.69 26.05 -6.89
C ASN A 12 10.54 24.88 -7.43
N PHE A 13 10.03 23.66 -7.34
CA PHE A 13 10.69 22.45 -7.84
C PHE A 13 10.87 22.42 -9.37
N ASP A 14 10.06 23.17 -10.11
CA ASP A 14 10.15 23.36 -11.57
C ASP A 14 11.14 24.48 -11.96
N ASN A 15 11.93 25.01 -11.01
CA ASN A 15 12.85 26.12 -11.14
C ASN A 15 12.20 27.49 -11.38
N THR A 16 10.87 27.60 -11.34
CA THR A 16 10.21 28.91 -11.38
C THR A 16 10.41 29.66 -10.06
N ILE A 17 10.46 31.00 -10.14
CA ILE A 17 10.54 31.85 -8.97
C ILE A 17 9.21 32.56 -8.77
N VAL A 18 8.59 32.33 -7.62
CA VAL A 18 7.36 33.00 -7.20
C VAL A 18 7.68 34.06 -6.15
N THR A 19 7.14 35.24 -6.31
CA THR A 19 7.24 36.33 -5.33
C THR A 19 5.93 36.41 -4.56
N ILE A 20 6.00 36.24 -3.26
CA ILE A 20 4.85 36.25 -2.35
C ILE A 20 5.00 37.32 -1.27
N PRO A 21 3.90 37.95 -0.82
CA PRO A 21 3.93 38.83 0.34
C PRO A 21 4.30 38.04 1.62
N PRO A 22 5.06 38.60 2.57
CA PRO A 22 5.37 37.92 3.84
C PRO A 22 4.15 37.46 4.61
N TYR A 23 3.06 38.21 4.52
CA TYR A 23 1.76 37.90 5.14
C TYR A 23 1.22 36.51 4.68
N SER A 24 1.42 36.13 3.42
CA SER A 24 0.96 34.85 2.92
C SER A 24 1.66 33.65 3.59
N LEU A 25 2.87 33.82 4.11
CA LEU A 25 3.59 32.80 4.89
C LEU A 25 3.10 32.69 6.33
N ILE A 26 2.49 33.76 6.85
CA ILE A 26 1.99 33.80 8.23
C ILE A 26 0.52 33.35 8.29
N SER A 27 -0.26 33.69 7.28
CA SER A 27 -1.70 33.40 7.22
C SER A 27 -2.02 32.03 6.60
N GLY A 28 -1.09 31.42 5.87
CA GLY A 28 -1.28 30.14 5.20
C GLY A 28 -0.47 29.02 5.84
N GLU A 29 -0.84 27.78 5.52
CA GLU A 29 -0.05 26.61 5.89
C GLU A 29 1.18 26.50 4.97
N VAL A 30 2.37 26.40 5.58
CA VAL A 30 3.63 26.17 4.86
C VAL A 30 4.21 24.81 5.25
N GLN A 31 4.31 23.90 4.30
CA GLN A 31 4.89 22.60 4.53
C GLN A 31 6.42 22.68 4.56
N ASN A 32 7.02 22.42 5.71
CA ASN A 32 8.45 22.37 5.89
C ASN A 32 9.00 20.94 5.68
N TRP A 33 9.76 20.74 4.61
CA TRP A 33 10.37 19.45 4.25
C TRP A 33 11.64 19.10 5.03
N ARG A 34 12.16 20.03 5.83
CA ARG A 34 13.40 19.80 6.59
C ARG A 34 13.26 18.61 7.55
N GLY A 35 12.12 18.52 8.24
CA GLY A 35 11.86 17.40 9.15
C GLY A 35 11.88 16.04 8.43
N MET A 36 11.40 15.96 7.18
CA MET A 36 11.50 14.75 6.36
C MET A 36 12.97 14.46 5.97
N SER A 37 13.74 15.50 5.60
CA SER A 37 15.15 15.34 5.23
C SER A 37 16.01 14.89 6.41
N ASP A 38 15.69 15.34 7.62
CA ASP A 38 16.39 14.98 8.85
C ASP A 38 15.89 13.65 9.45
N SER A 39 14.73 13.15 9.02
CA SER A 39 14.13 11.89 9.51
C SER A 39 14.80 10.65 8.92
N GLY A 40 14.51 9.49 9.51
CA GLY A 40 14.98 8.17 9.05
C GLY A 40 14.35 7.66 7.76
N GLY A 41 13.41 8.40 7.13
CA GLY A 41 12.78 7.91 5.90
C GLY A 41 11.76 8.87 5.29
N ARG A 42 11.45 8.64 4.01
CA ARG A 42 10.40 9.34 3.27
C ARG A 42 9.16 8.46 3.17
N ARG A 43 8.01 8.99 3.60
CA ARG A 43 6.76 8.23 3.69
C ARG A 43 6.23 7.82 2.31
N ILE A 44 5.89 6.53 2.20
CA ILE A 44 5.06 5.95 1.15
C ILE A 44 3.67 5.71 1.74
N MET A 45 2.65 6.34 1.16
CA MET A 45 1.26 6.21 1.58
C MET A 45 0.39 6.20 0.33
N ARG A 46 0.17 5.01 -0.22
CA ARG A 46 -0.64 4.79 -1.43
C ARG A 46 -1.55 3.58 -1.25
N SER A 47 -2.63 3.52 -1.99
CA SER A 47 -3.59 2.41 -1.95
C SER A 47 -3.98 1.94 -3.34
N PHE A 48 -4.34 0.65 -3.42
CA PHE A 48 -5.20 0.11 -4.46
C PHE A 48 -6.60 -0.10 -3.89
N THR A 49 -7.61 0.13 -4.70
CA THR A 49 -8.98 -0.22 -4.37
C THR A 49 -9.26 -1.64 -4.84
N ILE A 50 -9.62 -2.51 -3.91
CA ILE A 50 -9.91 -3.92 -4.17
C ILE A 50 -11.39 -4.08 -4.53
N ASP A 51 -11.69 -4.83 -5.58
CA ASP A 51 -13.06 -5.23 -5.90
C ASP A 51 -13.58 -6.16 -4.79
N LEU A 52 -14.62 -5.71 -4.09
CA LEU A 52 -15.23 -6.42 -2.97
C LEU A 52 -15.76 -7.82 -3.36
N ASN A 53 -16.17 -8.01 -4.61
CA ASN A 53 -16.64 -9.31 -5.10
C ASN A 53 -15.53 -10.37 -5.10
N THR A 54 -14.27 -9.95 -5.04
CA THR A 54 -13.12 -10.84 -5.03
C THR A 54 -12.65 -11.22 -3.62
N VAL A 55 -13.15 -10.54 -2.60
CA VAL A 55 -12.85 -10.85 -1.19
C VAL A 55 -13.64 -12.06 -0.74
N LYS A 56 -12.95 -13.13 -0.32
CA LYS A 56 -13.54 -14.42 0.04
C LYS A 56 -12.83 -15.03 1.25
N PHE A 57 -13.53 -15.96 1.91
CA PHE A 57 -12.88 -16.82 2.88
C PHE A 57 -11.86 -17.74 2.19
N CYS A 58 -10.78 -18.03 2.87
CA CYS A 58 -9.75 -18.92 2.38
C CYS A 58 -10.26 -20.37 2.32
N THR A 59 -10.04 -21.00 1.17
CA THR A 59 -10.22 -22.44 1.05
C THR A 59 -8.92 -23.19 1.39
N PRO A 60 -8.99 -24.47 1.80
CA PRO A 60 -7.78 -25.28 2.02
C PRO A 60 -6.86 -25.34 0.80
N GLU A 61 -7.45 -25.36 -0.40
CA GLU A 61 -6.71 -25.35 -1.65
C GLU A 61 -5.92 -24.03 -1.85
N LEU A 62 -6.58 -22.90 -1.60
CA LEU A 62 -5.91 -21.59 -1.67
C LEU A 62 -4.74 -21.51 -0.67
N LEU A 63 -4.97 -21.96 0.57
CA LEU A 63 -3.91 -21.98 1.61
C LEU A 63 -2.72 -22.84 1.15
N GLN A 64 -2.98 -24.02 0.58
CA GLN A 64 -1.92 -24.91 0.09
C GLN A 64 -1.13 -24.28 -1.05
N ASN A 65 -1.81 -23.60 -1.97
CA ASN A 65 -1.16 -22.89 -3.07
C ASN A 65 -0.31 -21.71 -2.58
N LEU A 66 -0.79 -20.98 -1.58
CA LEU A 66 -0.07 -19.82 -1.02
C LEU A 66 1.12 -20.23 -0.13
N LYS A 67 1.13 -21.43 0.45
CA LYS A 67 2.32 -22.00 1.14
C LYS A 67 3.51 -22.22 0.21
N GLN A 68 3.31 -22.22 -1.11
CA GLN A 68 4.42 -22.27 -2.07
C GLN A 68 5.19 -20.95 -2.14
N ILE A 69 4.65 -19.87 -1.58
CA ILE A 69 5.33 -18.59 -1.44
C ILE A 69 6.14 -18.64 -0.14
N ASP A 70 7.46 -18.73 -0.24
CA ASP A 70 8.36 -18.98 0.89
C ASP A 70 8.15 -17.99 2.05
N ILE A 71 8.04 -16.69 1.74
CA ILE A 71 7.84 -15.62 2.73
C ILE A 71 6.52 -15.76 3.50
N LEU A 72 5.52 -16.47 2.96
CA LEU A 72 4.18 -16.59 3.56
C LEU A 72 3.99 -17.95 4.25
N ARG A 73 4.79 -18.96 3.89
CA ARG A 73 4.67 -20.33 4.41
C ARG A 73 4.65 -20.38 5.93
N ASP A 74 5.70 -19.85 6.55
CA ASP A 74 5.87 -19.88 8.00
C ASP A 74 4.73 -19.15 8.73
N PHE A 75 4.24 -18.05 8.13
CA PHE A 75 3.10 -17.32 8.67
C PHE A 75 1.83 -18.17 8.67
N ILE A 76 1.52 -18.83 7.54
CA ILE A 76 0.32 -19.69 7.43
C ILE A 76 0.42 -20.86 8.40
N GLU A 77 1.54 -21.56 8.44
CA GLU A 77 1.74 -22.73 9.33
C GLU A 77 1.60 -22.35 10.81
N LYS A 78 2.19 -21.22 11.20
CA LYS A 78 2.05 -20.69 12.56
C LYS A 78 0.60 -20.39 12.91
N LYS A 79 -0.15 -19.76 12.01
CA LYS A 79 -1.56 -19.42 12.23
C LYS A 79 -2.46 -20.67 12.29
N GLU A 80 -2.25 -21.64 11.42
CA GLU A 80 -2.97 -22.92 11.47
C GLU A 80 -2.72 -23.66 12.81
N ALA A 81 -1.46 -23.70 13.26
CA ALA A 81 -1.12 -24.31 14.54
C ALA A 81 -1.77 -23.57 15.73
N GLN A 82 -1.89 -22.26 15.68
CA GLN A 82 -2.60 -21.46 16.69
C GLN A 82 -4.10 -21.78 16.71
N GLN A 83 -4.74 -21.83 15.54
CA GLN A 83 -6.17 -22.17 15.42
C GLN A 83 -6.46 -23.59 15.96
N GLN A 84 -5.61 -24.57 15.64
CA GLN A 84 -5.75 -25.95 16.16
C GLN A 84 -5.66 -26.02 17.69
N LYS A 85 -4.86 -25.15 18.31
CA LYS A 85 -4.71 -25.05 19.76
C LYS A 85 -5.80 -24.23 20.45
N GLY A 86 -6.74 -23.64 19.69
CA GLY A 86 -7.75 -22.73 20.22
C GLY A 86 -7.18 -21.41 20.76
N ILE A 87 -5.95 -21.04 20.34
CA ILE A 87 -5.32 -19.81 20.77
C ILE A 87 -5.85 -18.68 19.89
N VAL A 88 -6.68 -17.82 20.46
CA VAL A 88 -7.04 -16.54 19.85
C VAL A 88 -5.91 -15.57 20.16
N GLU A 89 -5.25 -15.04 19.14
CA GLU A 89 -4.25 -13.98 19.35
C GLU A 89 -4.90 -12.78 20.03
N ASN A 90 -4.37 -12.43 21.19
CA ASN A 90 -4.77 -11.21 21.87
C ASN A 90 -4.16 -10.03 21.12
N THR A 91 -4.98 -9.25 20.42
CA THR A 91 -4.57 -8.08 19.62
C THR A 91 -3.94 -6.97 20.47
N GLU A 92 -4.08 -7.03 21.80
CA GLU A 92 -3.54 -6.03 22.72
C GLU A 92 -2.00 -5.97 22.71
N ASN A 93 -1.32 -7.06 22.36
CA ASN A 93 0.15 -7.12 22.32
C ASN A 93 0.76 -6.79 20.94
N SER A 94 -0.05 -6.52 19.92
CA SER A 94 0.46 -6.27 18.56
C SER A 94 0.80 -4.79 18.29
N ALA A 95 0.87 -3.96 19.34
CA ALA A 95 1.23 -2.53 19.24
C ALA A 95 0.42 -1.75 18.15
N GLY A 96 -0.86 -2.10 17.95
CA GLY A 96 -1.72 -1.49 16.94
C GLY A 96 -1.39 -1.90 15.50
N LEU A 97 -0.48 -2.84 15.30
CA LEU A 97 -0.16 -3.35 13.96
C LEU A 97 -1.33 -4.18 13.44
N VAL A 98 -1.83 -3.81 12.28
CA VAL A 98 -2.92 -4.52 11.60
C VAL A 98 -2.33 -5.71 10.85
N ASN A 99 -2.01 -6.78 11.58
CA ASN A 99 -1.53 -8.01 10.98
C ASN A 99 -2.65 -8.68 10.17
N GLY A 100 -2.26 -9.40 9.12
CA GLY A 100 -3.19 -10.19 8.34
C GLY A 100 -3.68 -11.43 9.10
N THR A 101 -4.70 -12.08 8.56
CA THR A 101 -5.26 -13.32 9.06
C THR A 101 -5.25 -14.37 7.96
N ILE A 102 -5.48 -15.64 8.30
CA ILE A 102 -5.66 -16.72 7.31
C ILE A 102 -7.14 -16.99 7.00
N GLU A 103 -8.06 -16.21 7.57
CA GLU A 103 -9.50 -16.42 7.39
C GLU A 103 -9.97 -15.97 6.00
N THR A 104 -9.43 -14.85 5.52
CA THR A 104 -9.79 -14.30 4.21
C THR A 104 -8.57 -14.15 3.31
N ASN A 105 -8.77 -14.25 2.01
CA ASN A 105 -7.74 -14.01 1.02
C ASN A 105 -7.12 -12.60 1.14
N LEU A 106 -7.93 -11.59 1.49
CA LEU A 106 -7.46 -10.22 1.75
C LEU A 106 -6.59 -10.15 3.01
N GLY A 107 -6.97 -10.88 4.06
CA GLY A 107 -6.18 -11.00 5.29
C GLY A 107 -4.79 -11.59 5.01
N LEU A 108 -4.73 -12.68 4.23
CA LEU A 108 -3.47 -13.27 3.78
C LEU A 108 -2.64 -12.33 2.91
N PHE A 109 -3.30 -11.61 2.00
CA PHE A 109 -2.62 -10.64 1.16
C PHE A 109 -2.01 -9.50 1.98
N ARG A 110 -2.72 -9.02 3.01
CA ARG A 110 -2.17 -8.03 3.94
C ARG A 110 -0.94 -8.57 4.69
N ALA A 111 -1.01 -9.81 5.18
CA ALA A 111 0.13 -10.46 5.83
C ALA A 111 1.32 -10.57 4.87
N TYR A 112 1.09 -11.04 3.66
CA TYR A 112 2.12 -11.14 2.63
C TYR A 112 2.80 -9.79 2.37
N MET A 113 2.02 -8.75 2.10
CA MET A 113 2.56 -7.43 1.82
C MET A 113 3.31 -6.83 3.01
N THR A 114 2.87 -7.12 4.24
CA THR A 114 3.59 -6.69 5.44
C THR A 114 4.97 -7.36 5.52
N LEU A 115 5.02 -8.68 5.33
CA LEU A 115 6.28 -9.44 5.33
C LEU A 115 7.21 -9.02 4.18
N TYR A 116 6.66 -8.80 3.00
CA TYR A 116 7.40 -8.31 1.84
C TYR A 116 8.06 -6.96 2.12
N LEU A 117 7.31 -6.01 2.67
CA LEU A 117 7.84 -4.69 3.01
C LEU A 117 8.88 -4.73 4.12
N GLN A 118 8.73 -5.62 5.12
CA GLN A 118 9.72 -5.82 6.18
C GLN A 118 11.05 -6.36 5.66
N GLN A 119 11.02 -7.18 4.60
CA GLN A 119 12.22 -7.75 3.98
C GLN A 119 12.79 -6.87 2.86
N HIS A 120 12.09 -5.81 2.49
CA HIS A 120 12.49 -4.98 1.37
C HIS A 120 13.66 -4.06 1.75
N LYS A 121 14.80 -4.22 1.07
CA LYS A 121 16.10 -3.57 1.39
C LYS A 121 16.07 -2.04 1.50
N PHE A 122 15.09 -1.40 0.86
CA PHE A 122 14.97 0.06 0.85
C PHE A 122 13.84 0.59 1.73
N ILE A 123 13.15 -0.27 2.46
CA ILE A 123 12.14 0.14 3.45
C ILE A 123 12.79 0.17 4.83
N ASN A 124 12.53 1.24 5.56
CA ASN A 124 13.00 1.37 6.92
C ASN A 124 12.02 0.67 7.87
N ASP A 125 12.44 -0.48 8.41
CA ASP A 125 11.65 -1.33 9.31
C ASP A 125 11.60 -0.80 10.76
N GLN A 126 12.42 0.21 11.09
CA GLN A 126 12.39 0.88 12.40
C GLN A 126 11.29 1.95 12.49
N LEU A 127 10.70 2.32 11.37
CA LEU A 127 9.59 3.26 11.30
C LEU A 127 8.26 2.50 11.11
N THR A 128 7.15 3.19 11.35
CA THR A 128 5.82 2.61 11.22
C THR A 128 5.64 1.94 9.86
N LEU A 129 5.31 0.64 9.89
CA LEU A 129 5.01 -0.14 8.72
C LEU A 129 3.67 -0.85 8.93
N MET A 130 2.70 -0.60 8.05
CA MET A 130 1.41 -1.27 8.09
C MET A 130 0.80 -1.40 6.70
N VAL A 131 0.01 -2.46 6.53
CA VAL A 131 -0.90 -2.65 5.41
C VAL A 131 -2.31 -2.69 5.97
N ARG A 132 -3.12 -1.67 5.66
CA ARG A 132 -4.44 -1.48 6.26
C ARG A 132 -5.54 -1.27 5.23
N THR A 133 -6.74 -1.68 5.57
CA THR A 133 -7.94 -1.28 4.84
C THR A 133 -8.39 0.10 5.30
N LEU A 134 -8.85 0.91 4.37
CA LEU A 134 -9.56 2.16 4.65
C LEU A 134 -11.06 1.92 4.53
N ASP A 135 -11.85 2.98 4.76
CA ASP A 135 -13.29 2.90 4.64
C ASP A 135 -13.70 2.51 3.20
N PRO A 136 -14.64 1.56 3.04
CA PRO A 136 -15.16 1.20 1.73
C PRO A 136 -15.83 2.41 1.05
N ASN A 137 -15.75 2.44 -0.27
CA ASN A 137 -16.42 3.45 -1.10
C ASN A 137 -17.09 2.80 -2.30
N ASP A 138 -17.72 3.59 -3.16
CA ASP A 138 -18.44 3.11 -4.35
C ASP A 138 -17.57 2.32 -5.33
N ASN A 139 -16.24 2.47 -5.25
CA ASN A 139 -15.29 1.75 -6.08
C ASN A 139 -14.74 0.47 -5.40
N GLY A 140 -15.11 0.19 -4.14
CA GLY A 140 -14.68 -1.00 -3.41
C GLY A 140 -13.94 -0.69 -2.11
N LEU A 141 -12.99 -1.56 -1.74
CA LEU A 141 -12.24 -1.49 -0.49
C LEU A 141 -10.80 -1.04 -0.73
N PRO A 142 -10.41 0.19 -0.34
CA PRO A 142 -9.04 0.63 -0.49
C PRO A 142 -8.11 -0.12 0.47
N LEU A 143 -7.05 -0.71 -0.05
CA LEU A 143 -5.97 -1.33 0.71
C LEU A 143 -4.73 -0.46 0.61
N GLN A 144 -4.34 0.13 1.74
CA GLN A 144 -3.27 1.13 1.81
C GLN A 144 -1.98 0.53 2.36
N LEU A 145 -0.89 0.78 1.64
CA LEU A 145 0.47 0.62 2.16
C LEU A 145 0.90 1.90 2.87
N TYR A 146 1.39 1.76 4.08
CA TYR A 146 1.95 2.85 4.86
C TYR A 146 3.32 2.39 5.39
N CYS A 147 4.37 2.94 4.83
CA CYS A 147 5.74 2.62 5.19
C CYS A 147 6.69 3.78 4.87
N PHE A 148 7.97 3.63 5.15
CA PHE A 148 8.96 4.66 4.91
C PHE A 148 10.13 4.10 4.09
N SER A 149 10.42 4.74 2.96
CA SER A 149 11.64 4.48 2.20
C SER A 149 12.85 5.03 2.94
N ALA A 150 13.88 4.21 3.13
CA ALA A 150 15.16 4.64 3.68
C ALA A 150 15.89 5.62 2.75
N ASN A 151 15.65 5.53 1.43
CA ASN A 151 16.21 6.46 0.47
C ASN A 151 15.27 7.66 0.28
N LYS A 152 15.77 8.86 0.58
CA LYS A 152 14.99 10.11 0.51
C LYS A 152 15.21 10.89 -0.79
N ASN A 153 16.20 10.50 -1.61
CA ASN A 153 16.38 11.09 -2.94
C ASN A 153 15.11 10.88 -3.77
N TRP A 154 14.62 11.93 -4.42
CA TRP A 154 13.32 11.90 -5.07
C TRP A 154 13.23 10.82 -6.16
N VAL A 155 14.18 10.78 -7.07
CA VAL A 155 14.18 9.81 -8.19
C VAL A 155 14.23 8.38 -7.66
N SER A 156 15.13 8.11 -6.71
CA SER A 156 15.23 6.78 -6.07
C SER A 156 13.97 6.41 -5.30
N TYR A 157 13.37 7.35 -4.60
CA TYR A 157 12.11 7.16 -3.87
C TYR A 157 10.97 6.79 -4.83
N GLU A 158 10.82 7.49 -5.96
CA GLU A 158 9.78 7.16 -6.96
C GLU A 158 10.03 5.78 -7.58
N SER A 159 11.29 5.41 -7.84
CA SER A 159 11.62 4.08 -8.35
C SER A 159 11.27 2.97 -7.35
N ILE A 160 11.62 3.14 -6.07
CA ILE A 160 11.28 2.18 -5.00
C ILE A 160 9.76 2.04 -4.86
N GLN A 161 9.06 3.17 -4.90
CA GLN A 161 7.61 3.18 -4.80
C GLN A 161 6.95 2.49 -6.00
N ALA A 162 7.44 2.73 -7.22
CA ALA A 162 6.97 2.06 -8.43
C ALA A 162 7.19 0.53 -8.34
N GLU A 163 8.40 0.07 -7.99
CA GLU A 163 8.74 -1.34 -7.81
C GLU A 163 7.77 -2.04 -6.84
N ILE A 164 7.50 -1.44 -5.70
CA ILE A 164 6.58 -1.98 -4.70
C ILE A 164 5.15 -2.08 -5.25
N PHE A 165 4.67 -1.07 -5.97
CA PHE A 165 3.31 -1.04 -6.51
C PHE A 165 3.13 -1.96 -7.73
N GLU A 166 4.14 -2.11 -8.57
CA GLU A 166 4.16 -3.10 -9.65
C GLU A 166 4.09 -4.52 -9.08
N HIS A 167 4.91 -4.81 -8.07
CA HIS A 167 4.86 -6.09 -7.36
C HIS A 167 3.50 -6.33 -6.72
N TYR A 168 2.94 -5.33 -6.03
CA TYR A 168 1.61 -5.38 -5.42
C TYR A 168 0.54 -5.79 -6.45
N ALA A 169 0.52 -5.12 -7.59
CA ALA A 169 -0.45 -5.39 -8.65
C ALA A 169 -0.26 -6.79 -9.26
N ALA A 170 0.99 -7.20 -9.50
CA ALA A 170 1.30 -8.46 -10.16
C ALA A 170 1.01 -9.69 -9.28
N ILE A 171 1.20 -9.60 -7.96
CA ILE A 171 1.00 -10.73 -7.04
C ILE A 171 -0.46 -10.90 -6.61
N MET A 172 -1.26 -9.85 -6.65
CA MET A 172 -2.64 -9.81 -6.16
C MET A 172 -3.52 -10.95 -6.72
N PRO A 173 -3.49 -11.31 -8.02
CA PRO A 173 -4.30 -12.39 -8.58
C PRO A 173 -3.98 -13.76 -7.97
N ARG A 174 -2.78 -14.00 -7.45
CA ARG A 174 -2.43 -15.26 -6.77
C ARG A 174 -3.24 -15.49 -5.49
N PHE A 175 -3.76 -14.42 -4.92
CA PHE A 175 -4.66 -14.44 -3.76
C PHE A 175 -6.14 -14.45 -4.18
N GLY A 176 -6.43 -14.51 -5.48
CA GLY A 176 -7.79 -14.41 -6.01
C GLY A 176 -8.39 -13.01 -5.83
N LEU A 177 -7.56 -12.00 -5.66
CA LEU A 177 -7.97 -10.60 -5.52
C LEU A 177 -7.71 -9.84 -6.82
N TYR A 178 -8.60 -8.90 -7.12
CA TYR A 178 -8.46 -8.01 -8.26
C TYR A 178 -8.70 -6.56 -7.87
N PRO A 179 -7.99 -5.60 -8.48
CA PRO A 179 -8.26 -4.20 -8.28
C PRO A 179 -9.59 -3.84 -8.94
N PHE A 180 -10.35 -2.94 -8.33
CA PHE A 180 -11.50 -2.34 -8.98
C PHE A 180 -11.04 -1.48 -10.17
N GLN A 181 -11.68 -1.68 -11.31
CA GLN A 181 -11.49 -0.90 -12.52
C GLN A 181 -12.85 -0.62 -13.15
N ASN A 182 -13.03 0.57 -13.69
CA ASN A 182 -14.16 0.83 -14.55
C ASN A 182 -14.00 0.01 -15.85
N PRO A 183 -15.08 -0.57 -16.40
CA PRO A 183 -15.00 -1.33 -17.63
C PRO A 183 -14.34 -0.50 -18.75
N SER A 184 -13.33 -1.09 -19.36
CA SER A 184 -12.66 -0.50 -20.54
C SER A 184 -13.34 -0.95 -21.83
N GLY A 185 -13.04 -0.31 -22.95
CA GLY A 185 -13.53 -0.78 -24.26
C GLY A 185 -13.13 -2.24 -24.56
N ARG A 186 -12.03 -2.71 -24.01
CA ARG A 186 -11.58 -4.10 -24.16
C ARG A 186 -12.49 -5.09 -23.41
N ASP A 187 -13.00 -4.70 -22.25
CA ASP A 187 -13.91 -5.55 -21.45
C ASP A 187 -15.25 -5.73 -22.17
N TYR A 188 -15.76 -4.70 -22.83
CA TYR A 188 -16.95 -4.78 -23.68
C TYR A 188 -16.74 -5.70 -24.89
N ILE A 189 -15.59 -5.63 -25.55
CA ILE A 189 -15.24 -6.53 -26.66
C ILE A 189 -15.17 -7.98 -26.17
N ASN A 190 -14.49 -8.25 -25.04
CA ASN A 190 -14.38 -9.59 -24.47
C ASN A 190 -15.76 -10.14 -24.07
N SER A 191 -16.62 -9.33 -23.49
CA SER A 191 -18.00 -9.71 -23.14
C SER A 191 -18.80 -10.07 -24.37
N ALA A 192 -18.71 -9.29 -25.46
CA ALA A 192 -19.39 -9.56 -26.72
C ALA A 192 -18.89 -10.87 -27.38
N LEU A 193 -17.59 -11.15 -27.33
CA LEU A 193 -17.02 -12.39 -27.85
C LEU A 193 -17.47 -13.63 -27.06
N LEU A 194 -17.60 -13.55 -25.74
CA LEU A 194 -18.10 -14.62 -24.90
C LEU A 194 -19.56 -14.93 -25.19
N THR A 195 -20.39 -13.92 -25.43
CA THR A 195 -21.81 -14.11 -25.79
C THR A 195 -21.99 -14.66 -27.20
N ALA A 196 -21.11 -14.29 -28.14
CA ALA A 196 -21.18 -14.82 -29.53
C ALA A 196 -20.69 -16.25 -29.65
N GLY A 197 -19.84 -16.75 -28.77
CA GLY A 197 -19.33 -18.14 -28.76
C GLY A 197 -20.29 -19.17 -28.13
N HIS A 198 -21.44 -18.74 -27.62
CA HIS A 198 -22.46 -19.62 -26.99
C HIS A 198 -23.72 -19.80 -27.89
N ASN A 199 -23.72 -19.32 -29.10
CA ASN A 199 -24.68 -19.58 -30.16
C ASN A 199 -24.01 -20.43 -31.23
#